data_b9c0f42780cc9a760b9d414e3837e57a
#
_entry.id   b9c0f42780cc9a760b9d414e3837e57a
#
_cell.length_a   1.000
_cell.length_b   1.000
_cell.length_c   1.000
_cell.angle_alpha   90.00
_cell.angle_beta   90.00
_cell.angle_gamma   90.00
#
_symmetry.space_group_name_H-M   'P 1'
#
loop_
_entity.id
_entity.type
_entity.pdbx_description
1 polymer ?
#
loop_
_entity_poly.entity_id
_entity_poly.type
_entity_poly.pdbx_seq_one_letter_code
_entity_poly.pdbx_strand_id
1 'polypeptide(L)'
;MMEGNGHGQLDDTMHALKSRTRREILARIWDRDLAAGEIAAAFALSGATISEHLGILRRAGLVEMTKVGTSRRYRAKPSALAGLHGALEDLGKWRPADDIPERTLTDTSTSSVVVATVDLPTPPETTFAALTDAELYSRWLQVPVTINEGDFAATLEWGTEVRGRYELVVPPHFIAMSWDFDDGNVPIPGQPLTGYLRIHADGDGSRVVVHQLVDTPDQAAFMEGAWGMVLGRLKANIVAAVAGSGPPHRPHRRKESRQPPAGEPDPV
;
A
#
# COMPACT_ATOMS: atom_id res chain seq x y z
N MET A 1 -28.30 -10.74 21.79
CA MET A 1 -28.08 -11.82 20.79
C MET A 1 -28.09 -11.19 19.40
N MET A 2 -27.06 -10.39 19.04
CA MET A 2 -26.85 -9.74 17.73
C MET A 2 -25.37 -9.35 17.51
N GLU A 3 -24.41 -10.26 17.67
CA GLU A 3 -22.98 -9.97 17.45
C GLU A 3 -22.31 -10.86 16.38
N GLY A 4 -23.05 -11.71 15.67
CA GLY A 4 -22.46 -12.67 14.73
C GLY A 4 -22.27 -12.19 13.29
N ASN A 5 -22.82 -11.02 12.89
CA ASN A 5 -22.91 -10.66 11.45
C ASN A 5 -21.77 -9.75 10.95
N GLY A 6 -21.01 -9.13 11.83
CA GLY A 6 -19.95 -8.17 11.42
C GLY A 6 -18.67 -8.84 10.93
N HIS A 7 -18.26 -9.94 11.53
CA HIS A 7 -17.02 -10.62 11.19
C HIS A 7 -17.09 -11.29 9.81
N GLY A 8 -18.20 -11.99 9.50
CA GLY A 8 -18.38 -12.59 8.18
C GLY A 8 -18.41 -11.58 7.04
N GLN A 9 -19.00 -10.41 7.27
CA GLN A 9 -19.03 -9.32 6.28
C GLN A 9 -17.62 -8.74 6.03
N LEU A 10 -16.80 -8.63 7.07
CA LEU A 10 -15.41 -8.17 6.95
C LEU A 10 -14.58 -9.15 6.15
N ASP A 11 -14.67 -10.44 6.47
CA ASP A 11 -13.94 -11.50 5.78
C ASP A 11 -14.32 -11.57 4.29
N ASP A 12 -15.61 -11.48 3.98
CA ASP A 12 -16.10 -11.42 2.60
C ASP A 12 -15.57 -10.20 1.85
N THR A 13 -15.51 -9.04 2.51
CA THR A 13 -14.98 -7.80 1.95
C THR A 13 -13.48 -7.94 1.67
N MET A 14 -12.71 -8.44 2.63
CA MET A 14 -11.28 -8.69 2.47
C MET A 14 -11.01 -9.69 1.35
N HIS A 15 -11.74 -10.81 1.32
CA HIS A 15 -11.63 -11.79 0.24
C HIS A 15 -11.96 -11.16 -1.14
N ALA A 16 -13.00 -10.35 -1.22
CA ALA A 16 -13.37 -9.69 -2.47
C ALA A 16 -12.28 -8.72 -2.94
N LEU A 17 -11.66 -7.96 -2.03
CA LEU A 17 -10.64 -6.96 -2.34
C LEU A 17 -9.24 -7.55 -2.57
N LYS A 18 -8.99 -8.81 -2.25
CA LYS A 18 -7.71 -9.49 -2.52
C LYS A 18 -7.35 -9.51 -4.02
N SER A 19 -8.33 -9.62 -4.92
CA SER A 19 -8.08 -9.65 -6.37
C SER A 19 -7.88 -8.26 -6.94
N ARG A 20 -6.77 -8.04 -7.66
CA ARG A 20 -6.48 -6.81 -8.40
C ARG A 20 -7.60 -6.46 -9.39
N THR A 21 -8.02 -7.42 -10.19
CA THR A 21 -9.10 -7.24 -11.18
C THR A 21 -10.39 -6.75 -10.53
N ARG A 22 -10.76 -7.28 -9.35
CA ARG A 22 -11.95 -6.83 -8.64
C ARG A 22 -11.82 -5.40 -8.12
N ARG A 23 -10.64 -4.99 -7.64
CA ARG A 23 -10.38 -3.58 -7.25
C ARG A 23 -10.48 -2.63 -8.44
N GLU A 24 -9.93 -3.02 -9.59
CA GLU A 24 -10.00 -2.24 -10.82
C GLU A 24 -11.45 -2.13 -11.36
N ILE A 25 -12.23 -3.20 -11.25
CA ILE A 25 -13.67 -3.18 -11.57
C ILE A 25 -14.39 -2.18 -10.66
N LEU A 26 -14.17 -2.23 -9.35
CA LEU A 26 -14.76 -1.28 -8.39
C LEU A 26 -14.39 0.16 -8.73
N ALA A 27 -13.14 0.45 -9.03
CA ALA A 27 -12.70 1.79 -9.42
C ALA A 27 -13.45 2.30 -10.67
N ARG A 28 -13.71 1.43 -11.65
CA ARG A 28 -14.42 1.79 -12.87
C ARG A 28 -15.91 2.08 -12.67
N ILE A 29 -16.56 1.39 -11.75
CA ILE A 29 -17.99 1.53 -11.47
C ILE A 29 -18.27 2.39 -10.24
N TRP A 30 -17.24 3.14 -9.77
CA TRP A 30 -17.35 3.93 -8.54
C TRP A 30 -18.38 5.04 -8.63
N ASP A 31 -18.34 5.82 -9.70
CA ASP A 31 -19.20 6.99 -9.93
C ASP A 31 -20.24 6.79 -11.04
N ARG A 32 -20.32 5.59 -11.62
CA ARG A 32 -21.18 5.32 -12.77
C ARG A 32 -21.68 3.89 -12.80
N ASP A 33 -22.84 3.72 -13.41
CA ASP A 33 -23.44 2.42 -13.64
C ASP A 33 -22.95 1.85 -14.97
N LEU A 34 -22.34 0.66 -14.97
CA LEU A 34 -21.89 -0.03 -16.17
C LEU A 34 -22.55 -1.40 -16.30
N ALA A 35 -22.87 -1.79 -17.55
CA ALA A 35 -23.31 -3.14 -17.85
C ALA A 35 -22.12 -4.13 -17.80
N ALA A 36 -22.37 -5.40 -17.49
CA ALA A 36 -21.31 -6.42 -17.45
C ALA A 36 -20.52 -6.51 -18.76
N GLY A 37 -21.18 -6.32 -19.91
CA GLY A 37 -20.51 -6.28 -21.22
C GLY A 37 -19.58 -5.09 -21.41
N GLU A 38 -19.97 -3.90 -20.92
CA GLU A 38 -19.14 -2.69 -20.94
C GLU A 38 -17.87 -2.87 -20.06
N ILE A 39 -18.05 -3.53 -18.90
CA ILE A 39 -16.94 -3.88 -18.02
C ILE A 39 -16.02 -4.91 -18.71
N ALA A 40 -16.58 -5.98 -19.28
CA ALA A 40 -15.81 -7.02 -19.96
C ALA A 40 -14.94 -6.47 -21.09
N ALA A 41 -15.50 -5.60 -21.92
CA ALA A 41 -14.79 -4.95 -23.01
C ALA A 41 -13.58 -4.12 -22.52
N ALA A 42 -13.71 -3.50 -21.34
CA ALA A 42 -12.66 -2.66 -20.77
C ALA A 42 -11.48 -3.44 -20.19
N PHE A 43 -11.67 -4.73 -19.85
CA PHE A 43 -10.64 -5.57 -19.24
C PHE A 43 -10.07 -6.63 -20.19
N ALA A 44 -10.54 -6.70 -21.42
CA ALA A 44 -10.22 -7.78 -22.35
C ALA A 44 -10.45 -9.21 -21.76
N LEU A 45 -11.45 -9.32 -20.87
CA LEU A 45 -11.84 -10.56 -20.21
C LEU A 45 -13.16 -11.08 -20.75
N SER A 46 -13.41 -12.39 -20.63
CA SER A 46 -14.68 -12.98 -21.00
C SER A 46 -15.84 -12.45 -20.13
N GLY A 47 -17.04 -12.35 -20.70
CA GLY A 47 -18.23 -11.98 -19.93
C GLY A 47 -18.50 -12.93 -18.76
N ALA A 48 -18.14 -14.21 -18.87
CA ALA A 48 -18.26 -15.21 -17.81
C ALA A 48 -17.34 -14.85 -16.64
N THR A 49 -16.05 -14.53 -16.92
CA THR A 49 -15.06 -14.13 -15.91
C THR A 49 -15.48 -12.84 -15.18
N ILE A 50 -15.96 -11.84 -15.92
CA ILE A 50 -16.48 -10.59 -15.32
C ILE A 50 -17.71 -10.86 -14.46
N SER A 51 -18.61 -11.74 -14.90
CA SER A 51 -19.80 -12.11 -14.12
C SER A 51 -19.43 -12.79 -12.80
N GLU A 52 -18.39 -13.61 -12.79
CA GLU A 52 -17.87 -14.23 -11.58
C GLU A 52 -17.28 -13.17 -10.61
N HIS A 53 -16.44 -12.26 -11.11
CA HIS A 53 -15.89 -11.16 -10.31
C HIS A 53 -16.97 -10.28 -9.71
N LEU A 54 -17.98 -9.89 -10.53
CA LEU A 54 -19.13 -9.11 -10.07
C LEU A 54 -19.99 -9.89 -9.06
N GLY A 55 -20.11 -11.22 -9.21
CA GLY A 55 -20.76 -12.10 -8.26
C GLY A 55 -20.10 -12.09 -6.88
N ILE A 56 -18.78 -12.15 -6.83
CA ILE A 56 -18.00 -12.09 -5.58
C ILE A 56 -18.15 -10.71 -4.93
N LEU A 57 -17.96 -9.63 -5.69
CA LEU A 57 -18.11 -8.26 -5.20
C LEU A 57 -19.53 -7.97 -4.67
N ARG A 58 -20.56 -8.54 -5.31
CA ARG A 58 -21.94 -8.38 -4.87
C ARG A 58 -22.23 -9.16 -3.59
N ARG A 59 -21.72 -10.39 -3.44
CA ARG A 59 -21.85 -11.16 -2.19
C ARG A 59 -21.18 -10.44 -1.02
N ALA A 60 -20.03 -9.82 -1.25
CA ALA A 60 -19.35 -8.98 -0.27
C ALA A 60 -20.06 -7.62 -0.01
N GLY A 61 -21.18 -7.34 -0.67
CA GLY A 61 -21.92 -6.09 -0.51
C GLY A 61 -21.24 -4.85 -1.10
N LEU A 62 -20.12 -5.01 -1.82
CA LEU A 62 -19.34 -3.91 -2.41
C LEU A 62 -19.94 -3.34 -3.69
N VAL A 63 -20.83 -4.08 -4.31
CA VAL A 63 -21.49 -3.72 -5.59
C VAL A 63 -22.98 -3.99 -5.51
N GLU A 64 -23.76 -3.03 -5.94
CA GLU A 64 -25.18 -3.19 -6.20
C GLU A 64 -25.45 -3.43 -7.69
N MET A 65 -26.55 -4.11 -7.98
CA MET A 65 -26.99 -4.41 -9.33
C MET A 65 -28.42 -3.94 -9.53
N THR A 66 -28.63 -3.11 -10.54
CA THR A 66 -29.95 -2.62 -10.95
C THR A 66 -30.29 -3.19 -12.32
N LYS A 67 -31.54 -3.66 -12.49
CA LYS A 67 -32.03 -4.12 -13.78
C LYS A 67 -32.67 -2.93 -14.51
N VAL A 68 -32.17 -2.62 -15.70
CA VAL A 68 -32.70 -1.58 -16.57
C VAL A 68 -33.12 -2.24 -17.91
N GLY A 69 -34.38 -2.48 -18.09
CA GLY A 69 -34.87 -3.29 -19.22
C GLY A 69 -34.37 -4.72 -19.17
N THR A 70 -33.67 -5.14 -20.22
CA THR A 70 -32.99 -6.46 -20.30
C THR A 70 -31.56 -6.44 -19.79
N SER A 71 -31.00 -5.26 -19.48
CA SER A 71 -29.62 -5.08 -19.06
C SER A 71 -29.48 -5.07 -17.53
N ARG A 72 -28.42 -5.69 -17.03
CA ARG A 72 -27.99 -5.60 -15.63
C ARG A 72 -26.85 -4.59 -15.52
N ARG A 73 -27.07 -3.52 -14.76
CA ARG A 73 -26.08 -2.48 -14.52
C ARG A 73 -25.55 -2.61 -13.10
N TYR A 74 -24.27 -2.35 -12.94
CA TYR A 74 -23.51 -2.52 -11.70
C TYR A 74 -22.90 -1.20 -11.28
N ARG A 75 -22.99 -0.88 -9.99
CA ARG A 75 -22.41 0.30 -9.36
C ARG A 75 -21.71 -0.09 -8.07
N ALA A 76 -20.59 0.55 -7.76
CA ALA A 76 -19.96 0.38 -6.46
C ALA A 76 -20.85 0.93 -5.34
N LYS A 77 -20.75 0.32 -4.16
CA LYS A 77 -21.46 0.76 -2.96
C LYS A 77 -20.43 1.26 -1.93
N PRO A 78 -20.04 2.55 -1.97
CA PRO A 78 -19.00 3.11 -1.12
C PRO A 78 -19.26 2.92 0.39
N SER A 79 -20.53 2.93 0.80
CA SER A 79 -20.93 2.71 2.20
C SER A 79 -20.52 1.34 2.76
N ALA A 80 -20.33 0.34 1.89
CA ALA A 80 -19.84 -0.98 2.31
C ALA A 80 -18.37 -0.93 2.76
N LEU A 81 -17.57 0.01 2.25
CA LEU A 81 -16.19 0.23 2.67
C LEU A 81 -16.08 0.99 3.99
N ALA A 82 -17.12 1.71 4.40
CA ALA A 82 -17.15 2.38 5.70
C ALA A 82 -17.05 1.37 6.84
N GLY A 83 -17.68 0.18 6.70
CA GLY A 83 -17.54 -0.92 7.67
C GLY A 83 -16.11 -1.46 7.75
N LEU A 84 -15.41 -1.57 6.61
CA LEU A 84 -14.00 -1.94 6.58
C LEU A 84 -13.13 -0.86 7.24
N HIS A 85 -13.39 0.41 6.97
CA HIS A 85 -12.68 1.52 7.60
C HIS A 85 -12.85 1.52 9.11
N GLY A 86 -14.09 1.38 9.61
CA GLY A 86 -14.37 1.26 11.04
C GLY A 86 -13.69 0.05 11.67
N ALA A 87 -13.71 -1.11 11.02
CA ALA A 87 -13.02 -2.31 11.50
C ALA A 87 -11.49 -2.13 11.55
N LEU A 88 -10.90 -1.44 10.57
CA LEU A 88 -9.47 -1.08 10.56
C LEU A 88 -9.13 -0.07 11.67
N GLU A 89 -10.01 0.91 11.92
CA GLU A 89 -9.87 1.84 13.04
C GLU A 89 -9.96 1.14 14.39
N ASP A 90 -10.89 0.20 14.54
CA ASP A 90 -11.06 -0.57 15.79
C ASP A 90 -9.89 -1.52 16.03
N LEU A 91 -9.31 -2.12 14.98
CA LEU A 91 -8.02 -2.81 15.08
C LEU A 91 -6.89 -1.87 15.53
N GLY A 92 -6.97 -0.58 15.17
CA GLY A 92 -6.02 0.43 15.64
C GLY A 92 -6.15 0.78 17.12
N LYS A 93 -7.36 0.65 17.67
CA LYS A 93 -7.66 0.87 19.10
C LYS A 93 -7.40 -0.36 19.94
N TRP A 94 -7.28 -1.54 19.32
CA TRP A 94 -7.02 -2.78 20.03
C TRP A 94 -5.64 -2.72 20.67
N ARG A 95 -5.62 -2.62 22.00
CA ARG A 95 -4.43 -2.84 22.81
C ARG A 95 -4.43 -4.32 23.20
N PRO A 96 -3.32 -5.05 23.07
CA PRO A 96 -3.20 -6.34 23.70
C PRO A 96 -3.50 -6.14 25.19
N ALA A 97 -4.61 -6.68 25.69
CA ALA A 97 -4.78 -6.81 27.12
C ALA A 97 -3.69 -7.76 27.60
N ASP A 98 -3.03 -7.43 28.72
CA ASP A 98 -1.97 -8.22 29.34
C ASP A 98 -2.45 -9.63 29.80
N ASP A 99 -3.68 -10.00 29.47
CA ASP A 99 -4.32 -11.28 29.72
C ASP A 99 -4.98 -11.83 28.44
N ILE A 100 -4.17 -12.40 27.54
CA ILE A 100 -4.70 -13.36 26.58
C ILE A 100 -4.60 -14.73 27.26
N PRO A 101 -5.71 -15.38 27.65
CA PRO A 101 -5.65 -16.77 28.04
C PRO A 101 -5.12 -17.55 26.83
N GLU A 102 -4.10 -18.35 27.09
CA GLU A 102 -3.46 -19.24 26.13
C GLU A 102 -4.53 -20.15 25.49
N ARG A 103 -5.14 -19.64 24.41
CA ARG A 103 -6.01 -20.47 23.56
C ARG A 103 -5.08 -21.31 22.72
N THR A 104 -4.96 -22.57 23.12
CA THR A 104 -4.39 -23.62 22.29
C THR A 104 -5.21 -23.70 20.99
N LEU A 105 -4.79 -23.00 19.97
CA LEU A 105 -5.27 -23.17 18.62
C LEU A 105 -4.61 -24.44 18.07
N THR A 106 -5.26 -25.57 18.26
CA THR A 106 -4.97 -26.78 17.52
C THR A 106 -5.58 -26.67 16.13
N ASP A 107 -5.04 -25.79 15.31
CA ASP A 107 -5.28 -25.82 13.86
C ASP A 107 -3.94 -25.71 13.14
N THR A 108 -3.67 -26.71 12.29
CA THR A 108 -2.39 -27.04 11.69
C THR A 108 -2.07 -26.16 10.48
N SER A 109 -2.39 -24.87 10.55
CA SER A 109 -1.88 -23.88 9.60
C SER A 109 -0.90 -22.99 10.36
N THR A 110 0.39 -23.27 10.20
CA THR A 110 1.50 -22.64 10.93
C THR A 110 1.85 -21.26 10.32
N SER A 111 0.87 -20.42 10.05
CA SER A 111 1.16 -19.02 9.69
C SER A 111 1.44 -18.24 10.96
N SER A 112 2.65 -17.72 11.08
CA SER A 112 3.07 -16.82 12.16
C SER A 112 2.99 -15.37 11.67
N VAL A 113 2.85 -14.43 12.61
CA VAL A 113 2.88 -13.00 12.31
C VAL A 113 4.14 -12.40 12.93
N VAL A 114 5.00 -11.82 12.10
CA VAL A 114 6.10 -10.98 12.57
C VAL A 114 5.57 -9.57 12.79
N VAL A 115 5.77 -9.04 13.98
CA VAL A 115 5.42 -7.66 14.34
C VAL A 115 6.70 -6.91 14.68
N ALA A 116 6.96 -5.82 13.95
CA ALA A 116 8.09 -4.94 14.23
C ALA A 116 7.60 -3.50 14.42
N THR A 117 8.19 -2.77 15.36
CA THR A 117 7.74 -1.43 15.73
C THR A 117 8.91 -0.48 15.85
N VAL A 118 8.71 0.78 15.42
CA VAL A 118 9.69 1.84 15.62
C VAL A 118 8.98 3.17 15.95
N ASP A 119 9.52 3.90 16.92
CA ASP A 119 9.12 5.26 17.23
C ASP A 119 10.05 6.24 16.51
N LEU A 120 9.45 7.22 15.82
CA LEU A 120 10.12 8.20 14.97
C LEU A 120 9.81 9.62 15.46
N PRO A 121 10.79 10.54 15.39
CA PRO A 121 10.59 11.94 15.79
C PRO A 121 9.92 12.81 14.72
N THR A 122 9.29 12.21 13.73
CA THR A 122 8.62 12.89 12.61
C THR A 122 7.12 12.59 12.63
N PRO A 123 6.27 13.58 12.29
CA PRO A 123 4.82 13.37 12.24
C PRO A 123 4.41 12.35 11.17
N PRO A 124 3.20 11.76 11.25
CA PRO A 124 2.74 10.71 10.34
C PRO A 124 2.88 11.05 8.86
N GLU A 125 2.58 12.28 8.46
CA GLU A 125 2.66 12.72 7.06
C GLU A 125 4.09 12.67 6.52
N THR A 126 5.04 13.09 7.33
CA THR A 126 6.48 13.06 6.99
C THR A 126 7.01 11.64 6.94
N THR A 127 6.61 10.82 7.91
CA THR A 127 6.97 9.39 7.96
C THR A 127 6.38 8.63 6.78
N PHE A 128 5.14 8.92 6.43
CA PHE A 128 4.48 8.33 5.27
C PHE A 128 5.20 8.71 3.97
N ALA A 129 5.54 9.99 3.78
CA ALA A 129 6.31 10.43 2.63
C ALA A 129 7.68 9.74 2.55
N ALA A 130 8.37 9.57 3.68
CA ALA A 130 9.65 8.84 3.72
C ALA A 130 9.54 7.37 3.28
N LEU A 131 8.36 6.76 3.39
CA LEU A 131 8.11 5.37 3.02
C LEU A 131 7.52 5.21 1.60
N THR A 132 7.12 6.30 0.94
CA THR A 132 6.42 6.25 -0.36
C THR A 132 7.04 7.14 -1.44
N ASP A 133 7.96 8.03 -1.08
CA ASP A 133 8.74 8.83 -2.02
C ASP A 133 10.10 8.19 -2.26
N ALA A 134 10.45 7.94 -3.54
CA ALA A 134 11.67 7.23 -3.91
C ALA A 134 12.97 7.93 -3.45
N GLU A 135 12.99 9.28 -3.50
CA GLU A 135 14.16 10.06 -3.12
C GLU A 135 14.37 10.04 -1.60
N LEU A 136 13.30 10.26 -0.83
CA LEU A 136 13.34 10.17 0.63
C LEU A 136 13.68 8.76 1.10
N TYR A 137 13.10 7.75 0.47
CA TYR A 137 13.36 6.34 0.78
C TYR A 137 14.84 6.02 0.53
N SER A 138 15.39 6.39 -0.63
CA SER A 138 16.80 6.18 -0.96
C SER A 138 17.74 6.84 0.06
N ARG A 139 17.41 8.04 0.52
CA ARG A 139 18.22 8.79 1.50
C ARG A 139 18.28 8.10 2.85
N TRP A 140 17.15 7.67 3.41
CA TRP A 140 17.20 7.04 4.73
C TRP A 140 17.63 5.58 4.68
N LEU A 141 17.32 4.86 3.61
CA LEU A 141 17.76 3.48 3.43
C LEU A 141 19.25 3.38 3.06
N GLN A 142 19.80 4.48 2.50
CA GLN A 142 21.19 4.61 2.03
C GLN A 142 21.55 3.71 0.85
N VAL A 143 20.56 3.29 0.09
CA VAL A 143 20.71 2.62 -1.19
C VAL A 143 19.69 3.19 -2.17
N PRO A 144 19.97 3.18 -3.49
CA PRO A 144 18.99 3.62 -4.48
C PRO A 144 17.70 2.81 -4.42
N VAL A 145 16.58 3.49 -4.29
CA VAL A 145 15.24 2.92 -4.36
C VAL A 145 14.53 3.52 -5.55
N THR A 146 13.89 2.70 -6.35
CA THR A 146 13.02 3.14 -7.44
C THR A 146 11.56 2.85 -7.06
N ILE A 147 10.68 3.81 -7.34
CA ILE A 147 9.22 3.63 -7.18
C ILE A 147 8.56 4.13 -8.46
N ASN A 148 7.90 3.23 -9.20
CA ASN A 148 7.23 3.53 -10.46
C ASN A 148 5.85 2.89 -10.47
N GLU A 149 4.78 3.69 -10.61
CA GLU A 149 3.39 3.20 -10.67
C GLU A 149 3.01 2.22 -9.55
N GLY A 150 3.61 2.40 -8.37
CA GLY A 150 3.40 1.55 -7.20
C GLY A 150 4.34 0.35 -7.09
N ASP A 151 5.12 0.03 -8.11
CA ASP A 151 6.20 -0.96 -8.01
C ASP A 151 7.44 -0.31 -7.41
N PHE A 152 8.11 -1.01 -6.48
CA PHE A 152 9.37 -0.54 -5.89
C PHE A 152 10.47 -1.59 -6.04
N ALA A 153 11.71 -1.11 -6.15
CA ALA A 153 12.87 -1.97 -6.17
C ALA A 153 14.08 -1.30 -5.50
N ALA A 154 14.91 -2.10 -4.85
CA ALA A 154 16.17 -1.69 -4.26
C ALA A 154 17.17 -2.84 -4.30
N THR A 155 18.46 -2.52 -4.51
CA THR A 155 19.55 -3.47 -4.31
C THR A 155 20.28 -3.11 -3.03
N LEU A 156 20.28 -4.00 -2.06
CA LEU A 156 20.94 -3.78 -0.76
C LEU A 156 22.46 -3.85 -0.91
N GLU A 157 23.19 -3.29 0.06
CA GLU A 157 24.67 -3.16 0.00
C GLU A 157 25.41 -4.48 -0.21
N TRP A 158 24.82 -5.60 0.22
CA TRP A 158 25.38 -6.95 0.06
C TRP A 158 24.90 -7.68 -1.19
N GLY A 159 24.19 -6.98 -2.10
CA GLY A 159 23.78 -7.48 -3.41
C GLY A 159 22.39 -8.11 -3.48
N THR A 160 21.68 -8.26 -2.37
CA THR A 160 20.29 -8.76 -2.38
C THR A 160 19.37 -7.77 -3.07
N GLU A 161 18.66 -8.21 -4.10
CA GLU A 161 17.61 -7.43 -4.74
C GLU A 161 16.28 -7.64 -4.02
N VAL A 162 15.64 -6.54 -3.67
CA VAL A 162 14.28 -6.49 -3.12
C VAL A 162 13.40 -5.80 -4.13
N ARG A 163 12.32 -6.44 -4.53
CA ARG A 163 11.33 -5.85 -5.43
C ARG A 163 9.94 -6.12 -4.90
N GLY A 164 9.04 -5.18 -5.13
CA GLY A 164 7.69 -5.32 -4.61
C GLY A 164 6.73 -4.29 -5.16
N ARG A 165 5.54 -4.29 -4.60
CA ARG A 165 4.46 -3.40 -5.00
C ARG A 165 3.69 -2.89 -3.79
N TYR A 166 3.34 -1.62 -3.83
CA TYR A 166 2.33 -1.05 -2.94
C TYR A 166 0.93 -1.50 -3.43
N GLU A 167 0.29 -2.36 -2.67
CA GLU A 167 -1.02 -2.93 -3.01
C GLU A 167 -2.17 -2.01 -2.61
N LEU A 168 -2.02 -1.33 -1.48
CA LEU A 168 -2.97 -0.33 -0.98
C LEU A 168 -2.21 0.73 -0.18
N VAL A 169 -2.48 1.98 -0.50
CA VAL A 169 -1.88 3.13 0.19
C VAL A 169 -2.99 4.05 0.66
N VAL A 170 -3.04 4.33 1.97
CA VAL A 170 -3.99 5.25 2.61
C VAL A 170 -3.21 6.29 3.40
N PRO A 171 -2.87 7.42 2.80
CA PRO A 171 -2.12 8.48 3.47
C PRO A 171 -2.88 9.09 4.67
N PRO A 172 -2.19 9.43 5.74
CA PRO A 172 -0.79 9.13 6.04
C PRO A 172 -0.61 7.88 6.93
N HIS A 173 -1.61 6.98 7.01
CA HIS A 173 -1.75 6.03 8.11
C HIS A 173 -1.46 4.56 7.75
N PHE A 174 -1.54 4.18 6.45
CA PHE A 174 -1.52 2.77 6.11
C PHE A 174 -0.87 2.50 4.75
N ILE A 175 -0.03 1.45 4.71
CA ILE A 175 0.59 0.93 3.50
C ILE A 175 0.48 -0.59 3.54
N ALA A 176 -0.21 -1.21 2.59
CA ALA A 176 -0.11 -2.64 2.34
C ALA A 176 0.79 -2.86 1.12
N MET A 177 1.66 -3.84 1.20
CA MET A 177 2.65 -4.13 0.17
C MET A 177 2.92 -5.62 0.04
N SER A 178 3.32 -6.01 -1.15
CA SER A 178 3.90 -7.32 -1.42
C SER A 178 5.32 -7.15 -1.93
N TRP A 179 6.20 -8.09 -1.62
CA TRP A 179 7.59 -8.07 -2.09
C TRP A 179 8.19 -9.45 -2.14
N ASP A 180 9.29 -9.59 -2.86
CA ASP A 180 10.14 -10.76 -2.87
C ASP A 180 11.62 -10.38 -2.80
N PHE A 181 12.47 -11.37 -2.56
CA PHE A 181 13.92 -11.26 -2.63
C PHE A 181 14.43 -12.09 -3.80
N ASP A 182 15.17 -11.48 -4.71
CA ASP A 182 15.89 -12.19 -5.77
C ASP A 182 17.30 -12.52 -5.31
N ASP A 183 17.40 -13.42 -4.33
CA ASP A 183 18.68 -13.85 -3.74
C ASP A 183 18.53 -15.28 -3.22
N GLY A 184 19.28 -16.22 -3.79
CA GLY A 184 19.27 -17.62 -3.38
C GLY A 184 19.85 -17.89 -1.97
N ASN A 185 20.44 -16.88 -1.32
CA ASN A 185 20.97 -17.00 0.04
C ASN A 185 19.95 -16.63 1.13
N VAL A 186 18.77 -16.09 0.75
CA VAL A 186 17.71 -15.84 1.72
C VAL A 186 16.84 -17.09 1.91
N PRO A 187 16.24 -17.31 3.10
CA PRO A 187 15.42 -18.50 3.37
C PRO A 187 14.15 -18.63 2.51
N ILE A 188 13.81 -17.57 1.79
CA ILE A 188 12.55 -17.43 1.03
C ILE A 188 12.79 -16.84 -0.37
N PRO A 189 13.73 -17.35 -1.17
CA PRO A 189 14.05 -16.75 -2.46
C PRO A 189 12.85 -16.86 -3.42
N GLY A 190 12.49 -15.73 -4.05
CA GLY A 190 11.44 -15.67 -5.07
C GLY A 190 10.02 -15.98 -4.57
N GLN A 191 9.80 -16.04 -3.24
CA GLN A 191 8.47 -16.20 -2.66
C GLN A 191 7.85 -14.83 -2.39
N PRO A 192 6.63 -14.55 -2.88
CA PRO A 192 5.97 -13.30 -2.59
C PRO A 192 5.59 -13.23 -1.10
N LEU A 193 6.12 -12.23 -0.43
CA LEU A 193 5.78 -11.88 0.94
C LEU A 193 4.72 -10.80 0.93
N THR A 194 3.87 -10.79 1.92
CA THR A 194 2.84 -9.75 2.10
C THR A 194 2.87 -9.20 3.51
N GLY A 195 2.68 -7.90 3.63
CA GLY A 195 2.61 -7.26 4.93
C GLY A 195 1.97 -5.89 4.82
N TYR A 196 1.77 -5.28 5.97
CA TYR A 196 1.28 -3.92 6.03
C TYR A 196 1.95 -3.14 7.15
N LEU A 197 2.05 -1.83 6.91
CA LEU A 197 2.58 -0.87 7.85
C LEU A 197 1.45 0.05 8.30
N ARG A 198 1.39 0.30 9.60
CA ARG A 198 0.53 1.31 10.20
C ARG A 198 1.39 2.43 10.77
N ILE A 199 0.94 3.65 10.54
CA ILE A 199 1.60 4.86 11.02
C ILE A 199 0.62 5.56 11.95
N HIS A 200 0.96 5.61 13.23
CA HIS A 200 0.17 6.26 14.27
C HIS A 200 0.86 7.54 14.71
N ALA A 201 0.07 8.56 15.04
CA ALA A 201 0.61 9.72 15.74
C ALA A 201 1.03 9.31 17.17
N ASP A 202 2.20 9.81 17.61
CA ASP A 202 2.71 9.59 18.96
C ASP A 202 3.38 10.89 19.45
N GLY A 203 2.63 11.71 20.18
CA GLY A 203 3.04 13.09 20.52
C GLY A 203 3.31 13.92 19.27
N ASP A 204 4.51 14.51 19.19
CA ASP A 204 4.97 15.27 18.02
C ASP A 204 5.60 14.37 16.93
N GLY A 205 5.68 13.08 17.19
CA GLY A 205 6.27 12.07 16.32
C GLY A 205 5.25 11.09 15.77
N SER A 206 5.77 9.94 15.33
CA SER A 206 4.94 8.83 14.87
C SER A 206 5.50 7.48 15.29
N ARG A 207 4.62 6.50 15.39
CA ARG A 207 4.95 5.10 15.58
C ARG A 207 4.60 4.31 14.33
N VAL A 208 5.56 3.61 13.76
CA VAL A 208 5.35 2.66 12.67
C VAL A 208 5.27 1.25 13.23
N VAL A 209 4.21 0.54 12.88
CA VAL A 209 4.00 -0.87 13.24
C VAL A 209 3.89 -1.67 11.96
N VAL A 210 4.78 -2.63 11.78
CA VAL A 210 4.79 -3.56 10.66
C VAL A 210 4.14 -4.86 11.09
N HIS A 211 3.28 -5.40 10.25
CA HIS A 211 2.73 -6.75 10.41
C HIS A 211 3.00 -7.52 9.12
N GLN A 212 3.63 -8.66 9.26
CA GLN A 212 3.96 -9.53 8.13
C GLN A 212 3.58 -10.96 8.42
N LEU A 213 2.87 -11.59 7.46
CA LEU A 213 2.59 -13.02 7.50
C LEU A 213 3.80 -13.81 7.04
N VAL A 214 4.12 -14.87 7.74
CA VAL A 214 5.19 -15.82 7.45
C VAL A 214 4.71 -17.24 7.71
N ASP A 215 5.22 -18.19 6.92
CA ASP A 215 4.71 -19.56 6.91
C ASP A 215 5.55 -20.49 7.80
N THR A 216 6.78 -20.11 8.12
CA THR A 216 7.71 -20.95 8.89
C THR A 216 8.45 -20.16 9.96
N PRO A 217 8.91 -20.82 11.05
CA PRO A 217 9.73 -20.18 12.07
C PRO A 217 11.04 -19.58 11.53
N ASP A 218 11.68 -20.22 10.55
CA ASP A 218 12.91 -19.73 9.93
C ASP A 218 12.66 -18.42 9.15
N GLN A 219 11.53 -18.34 8.45
CA GLN A 219 11.09 -17.11 7.80
C GLN A 219 10.81 -16.02 8.85
N ALA A 220 10.18 -16.37 9.98
CA ALA A 220 9.91 -15.42 11.05
C ALA A 220 11.21 -14.82 11.60
N ALA A 221 12.19 -15.66 11.96
CA ALA A 221 13.48 -15.21 12.48
C ALA A 221 14.24 -14.32 11.48
N PHE A 222 14.23 -14.70 10.19
CA PHE A 222 14.84 -13.90 9.13
C PHE A 222 14.15 -12.53 8.99
N MET A 223 12.82 -12.50 8.93
CA MET A 223 12.08 -11.26 8.75
C MET A 223 12.10 -10.34 9.97
N GLU A 224 12.17 -10.88 11.18
CA GLU A 224 12.43 -10.07 12.39
C GLU A 224 13.77 -9.33 12.28
N GLY A 225 14.82 -10.03 11.86
CA GLY A 225 16.13 -9.43 11.61
C GLY A 225 16.11 -8.38 10.51
N ALA A 226 15.46 -8.68 9.37
CA ALA A 226 15.33 -7.77 8.23
C ALA A 226 14.57 -6.50 8.59
N TRP A 227 13.42 -6.61 9.27
CA TRP A 227 12.66 -5.45 9.73
C TRP A 227 13.40 -4.67 10.81
N GLY A 228 14.09 -5.35 11.72
CA GLY A 228 14.95 -4.68 12.72
C GLY A 228 16.00 -3.79 12.07
N MET A 229 16.64 -4.27 11.02
CA MET A 229 17.64 -3.50 10.26
C MET A 229 16.98 -2.33 9.51
N VAL A 230 15.91 -2.59 8.75
CA VAL A 230 15.23 -1.56 7.93
C VAL A 230 14.66 -0.44 8.80
N LEU A 231 13.93 -0.79 9.87
CA LEU A 231 13.36 0.19 10.80
C LEU A 231 14.43 0.91 11.61
N GLY A 232 15.54 0.22 11.94
CA GLY A 232 16.72 0.84 12.56
C GLY A 232 17.36 1.91 11.68
N ARG A 233 17.52 1.65 10.37
CA ARG A 233 18.00 2.65 9.40
C ARG A 233 17.02 3.82 9.25
N LEU A 234 15.74 3.52 9.16
CA LEU A 234 14.71 4.56 9.11
C LEU A 234 14.82 5.49 10.32
N LYS A 235 14.88 4.94 11.54
CA LYS A 235 15.02 5.71 12.77
C LYS A 235 16.27 6.57 12.80
N ALA A 236 17.40 6.00 12.39
CA ALA A 236 18.68 6.69 12.42
C ALA A 236 18.77 7.85 11.42
N ASN A 237 18.15 7.72 10.26
CA ASN A 237 18.39 8.59 9.12
C ASN A 237 17.20 9.48 8.70
N ILE A 238 15.98 9.24 9.21
CA ILE A 238 14.78 9.94 8.73
C ILE A 238 14.88 11.47 8.87
N VAL A 239 15.40 11.97 9.97
CA VAL A 239 15.51 13.42 10.23
C VAL A 239 16.47 14.06 9.22
N ALA A 240 17.61 13.46 8.96
CA ALA A 240 18.57 13.96 7.99
C ALA A 240 18.05 13.85 6.54
N ALA A 241 17.36 12.75 6.23
CA ALA A 241 16.75 12.53 4.92
C ALA A 241 15.71 13.60 4.58
N VAL A 242 14.86 13.95 5.55
CA VAL A 242 13.81 14.97 5.39
C VAL A 242 14.40 16.38 5.37
N ALA A 243 15.37 16.70 6.22
CA ALA A 243 16.03 18.02 6.26
C ALA A 243 16.77 18.37 4.95
N GLY A 244 17.30 17.36 4.27
CA GLY A 244 17.93 17.51 2.96
C GLY A 244 16.95 17.81 1.81
N SER A 245 15.66 17.68 2.03
CA SER A 245 14.58 18.03 1.08
C SER A 245 14.24 19.52 1.20
N GLY A 246 15.17 20.43 0.86
CA GLY A 246 14.86 21.84 0.71
C GLY A 246 13.72 22.06 -0.30
N PRO A 247 12.97 23.19 -0.26
CA PRO A 247 11.86 23.42 -1.17
C PRO A 247 12.33 23.23 -2.61
N PRO A 248 11.49 22.68 -3.50
CA PRO A 248 11.89 22.40 -4.88
C PRO A 248 12.48 23.62 -5.51
N HIS A 249 13.70 23.50 -6.01
CA HIS A 249 14.44 24.56 -6.68
C HIS A 249 13.56 25.11 -7.80
N ARG A 250 12.97 26.30 -7.60
CA ARG A 250 12.28 27.02 -8.70
C ARG A 250 13.28 27.17 -9.83
N PRO A 251 13.00 26.67 -11.02
CA PRO A 251 13.89 26.86 -12.14
C PRO A 251 14.09 28.36 -12.31
N HIS A 252 15.34 28.82 -12.23
CA HIS A 252 15.69 30.18 -12.51
C HIS A 252 15.13 30.55 -13.89
N ARG A 253 14.17 31.46 -13.88
CA ARG A 253 13.68 32.09 -15.11
C ARG A 253 14.93 32.64 -15.85
N ARG A 254 15.32 31.98 -16.93
CA ARG A 254 16.37 32.42 -17.81
C ARG A 254 16.05 33.88 -18.17
N LYS A 255 16.87 34.82 -17.72
CA LYS A 255 16.81 36.20 -18.22
C LYS A 255 17.04 36.13 -19.70
N GLU A 256 16.01 36.39 -20.48
CA GLU A 256 16.14 36.67 -21.87
C GLU A 256 17.12 37.84 -22.01
N SER A 257 18.29 37.55 -22.54
CA SER A 257 19.26 38.54 -22.98
C SER A 257 18.60 39.37 -24.09
N ARG A 258 18.25 40.61 -23.75
CA ARG A 258 17.85 41.62 -24.75
C ARG A 258 18.95 41.70 -25.78
N GLN A 259 18.65 41.33 -27.01
CA GLN A 259 19.42 41.61 -28.20
C GLN A 259 19.37 43.12 -28.46
N PRO A 260 20.50 43.80 -28.65
CA PRO A 260 20.50 45.23 -29.01
C PRO A 260 19.90 45.43 -30.42
N PRO A 261 19.23 46.55 -30.71
CA PRO A 261 18.64 46.82 -32.00
C PRO A 261 19.72 46.96 -33.05
N ALA A 262 19.50 46.36 -34.24
CA ALA A 262 20.31 46.48 -35.41
C ALA A 262 20.37 47.95 -35.87
N GLY A 263 21.60 48.46 -36.10
CA GLY A 263 21.83 49.82 -36.60
C GLY A 263 21.25 50.00 -38.00
N GLU A 264 20.67 51.17 -38.21
CA GLU A 264 20.30 51.69 -39.53
C GLU A 264 21.52 51.84 -40.42
N PRO A 265 21.41 51.58 -41.72
CA PRO A 265 22.46 51.95 -42.67
C PRO A 265 22.33 53.45 -43.06
N ASP A 266 23.47 54.16 -43.01
CA ASP A 266 23.61 55.53 -43.47
C ASP A 266 23.36 55.67 -45.02
N PRO A 267 22.80 56.82 -45.43
CA PRO A 267 22.54 57.09 -46.85
C PRO A 267 23.77 57.68 -47.51
N VAL A 268 24.17 57.12 -48.69
CA VAL A 268 24.82 57.81 -49.78
C VAL A 268 24.22 57.31 -51.08
#